data_70ee6bd90b32183bb7673b0d8ae328e4
#
_entry.id   70ee6bd90b32183bb7673b0d8ae328e4
#
_cell.length_a   1.000
_cell.length_b   1.000
_cell.length_c   1.000
_cell.angle_alpha   90.00
_cell.angle_beta   90.00
_cell.angle_gamma   90.00
#
_symmetry.space_group_name_H-M   'P 1'
#
loop_
_entity.id
_entity.type
_entity.pdbx_description
1 polymer ?
#
loop_
_entity_poly.entity_id
_entity_poly.type
_entity_poly.pdbx_seq_one_letter_code
_entity_poly.pdbx_strand_id
1 'polypeptide(L)'
;TVSDRRAQTHFTKEKLKLFKYNVANSDKSKVMFDLARLTEATHNHVGRAMQAKRGDGMIFVNCMEKLTMNAPRETLRVRLSSALDAGIDGITLSAGLHLGSFALIAEHPRFRDAKLGIIVSSLRALQLFLRKNARLGRLPDYIIVEGPLAGGHLGFGIDDWAKQDLRTIVIEILQYLRTEKLDIPLFPAGGIFTGSDAVSYLEMGCAAVQVATRFTATRECGLPEKVKQEYIKAQEEDIEVNMISPTGYPMRMLKGSPAIGNGIRPNCEAYGYLLDGSGNCAYITAYNREVAAHPKAKKISVMDKTCLCTAMRNFDCWTCG
;
A
#
# COMPACT_ATOMS: atom_id res chain seq x y z
N THR A 1 -6.85 2.29 -5.37
CA THR A 1 -6.15 3.28 -4.73
C THR A 1 -5.94 4.57 -5.51
N VAL A 2 -5.00 4.88 -6.30
CA VAL A 2 -4.80 6.21 -6.91
C VAL A 2 -5.22 6.22 -8.37
N SER A 3 -5.82 5.17 -8.83
CA SER A 3 -5.88 4.80 -10.22
C SER A 3 -6.90 5.54 -11.08
N ASP A 4 -7.84 6.29 -10.51
CA ASP A 4 -8.81 7.01 -11.33
C ASP A 4 -8.75 8.51 -11.09
N ARG A 5 -8.33 9.28 -12.09
CA ARG A 5 -8.46 10.75 -12.06
C ARG A 5 -9.91 11.21 -11.92
N ARG A 6 -10.90 10.42 -12.36
CA ARG A 6 -12.33 10.70 -12.18
C ARG A 6 -12.79 10.41 -10.77
N ALA A 7 -12.10 9.48 -10.09
CA ALA A 7 -12.27 9.18 -8.68
C ALA A 7 -11.27 9.95 -7.81
N GLN A 8 -10.74 11.09 -8.27
CA GLN A 8 -10.04 12.00 -7.36
C GLN A 8 -10.95 12.21 -6.17
N THR A 9 -10.60 11.51 -5.11
CA THR A 9 -11.45 11.41 -3.95
C THR A 9 -11.56 12.78 -3.31
N HIS A 10 -12.65 13.04 -2.69
CA HIS A 10 -12.85 14.20 -1.83
C HIS A 10 -11.65 14.41 -0.90
N PHE A 11 -11.08 13.32 -0.43
CA PHE A 11 -9.84 13.26 0.35
C PHE A 11 -8.63 13.91 -0.34
N THR A 12 -8.42 13.64 -1.63
CA THR A 12 -7.32 14.26 -2.39
C THR A 12 -7.52 15.77 -2.54
N LYS A 13 -8.76 16.21 -2.77
CA LYS A 13 -9.11 17.64 -2.86
C LYS A 13 -8.92 18.35 -1.52
N GLU A 14 -9.31 17.75 -0.42
CA GLU A 14 -9.11 18.26 0.92
C GLU A 14 -7.63 18.38 1.26
N LYS A 15 -6.85 17.38 0.94
CA LYS A 15 -5.42 17.40 1.15
C LYS A 15 -4.75 18.53 0.37
N LEU A 16 -5.17 18.77 -0.88
CA LEU A 16 -4.69 19.88 -1.68
C LEU A 16 -5.06 21.27 -1.08
N LYS A 17 -6.25 21.40 -0.50
CA LYS A 17 -6.66 22.63 0.17
C LYS A 17 -5.81 22.92 1.41
N LEU A 18 -5.62 21.92 2.27
CA LEU A 18 -4.76 22.04 3.44
C LEU A 18 -3.33 22.37 3.06
N PHE A 19 -2.85 21.81 1.96
CA PHE A 19 -1.53 22.04 1.44
C PHE A 19 -1.32 23.47 0.96
N LYS A 20 -2.25 24.02 0.17
CA LYS A 20 -2.21 25.41 -0.29
C LYS A 20 -2.16 26.40 0.87
N TYR A 21 -2.85 26.08 1.96
CA TYR A 21 -2.84 26.90 3.17
C TYR A 21 -1.48 26.89 3.87
N ASN A 22 -0.73 25.80 3.80
CA ASN A 22 0.53 25.61 4.51
C ASN A 22 1.79 25.83 3.65
N VAL A 23 1.64 26.10 2.35
CA VAL A 23 2.75 26.26 1.38
C VAL A 23 3.77 27.33 1.80
N ALA A 24 3.31 28.39 2.47
CA ALA A 24 4.18 29.48 2.90
C ALA A 24 5.27 29.06 3.91
N ASN A 25 5.09 27.94 4.59
CA ASN A 25 5.98 27.51 5.68
C ASN A 25 6.82 26.26 5.37
N SER A 26 6.62 25.54 4.28
CA SER A 26 7.34 24.32 3.84
C SER A 26 7.62 23.28 4.95
N ASP A 27 7.14 23.50 6.15
CA ASP A 27 7.35 22.70 7.33
C ASP A 27 6.29 21.59 7.37
N LYS A 28 6.72 20.39 6.97
CA LYS A 28 5.86 19.23 6.93
C LYS A 28 5.31 18.83 8.27
N SER A 29 5.98 19.17 9.37
CA SER A 29 5.49 18.88 10.72
C SER A 29 4.18 19.59 11.03
N LYS A 30 3.89 20.68 10.33
CA LYS A 30 2.67 21.48 10.48
C LYS A 30 1.54 21.06 9.54
N VAL A 31 1.79 20.18 8.59
CA VAL A 31 0.75 19.67 7.69
C VAL A 31 -0.04 18.60 8.41
N MET A 32 -1.10 19.00 9.06
CA MET A 32 -2.04 18.11 9.73
C MET A 32 -3.30 17.91 8.89
N PHE A 33 -3.86 16.68 8.93
CA PHE A 33 -5.21 16.49 8.44
C PHE A 33 -6.23 17.05 9.44
N ASP A 34 -7.21 17.74 8.89
CA ASP A 34 -8.48 17.91 9.58
C ASP A 34 -9.18 16.56 9.65
N LEU A 35 -9.32 16.01 10.83
CA LEU A 35 -9.85 14.67 11.05
C LEU A 35 -11.33 14.56 10.67
N ALA A 36 -12.11 15.64 10.84
CA ALA A 36 -13.51 15.65 10.43
C ALA A 36 -13.64 15.55 8.90
N ARG A 37 -12.80 16.28 8.17
CA ARG A 37 -12.76 16.20 6.71
C ARG A 37 -12.18 14.88 6.22
N LEU A 38 -11.27 14.27 6.95
CA LEU A 38 -10.77 12.94 6.65
C LEU A 38 -11.90 11.90 6.79
N THR A 39 -12.73 12.03 7.83
CA THR A 39 -13.92 11.21 8.02
C THR A 39 -14.89 11.38 6.86
N GLU A 40 -15.27 12.61 6.52
CA GLU A 40 -16.14 12.92 5.39
C GLU A 40 -15.61 12.33 4.07
N ALA A 41 -14.33 12.54 3.78
CA ALA A 41 -13.71 12.03 2.56
C ALA A 41 -13.70 10.49 2.52
N THR A 42 -13.49 9.84 3.65
CA THR A 42 -13.52 8.37 3.74
C THR A 42 -14.95 7.85 3.52
N HIS A 43 -15.95 8.46 4.14
CA HIS A 43 -17.36 8.12 3.92
C HIS A 43 -17.76 8.28 2.46
N ASN A 44 -17.42 9.40 1.84
CA ASN A 44 -17.71 9.65 0.44
C ASN A 44 -17.03 8.63 -0.49
N HIS A 45 -15.78 8.26 -0.20
CA HIS A 45 -15.05 7.31 -1.02
C HIS A 45 -15.62 5.89 -0.89
N VAL A 46 -15.79 5.43 0.33
CA VAL A 46 -16.37 4.10 0.61
C VAL A 46 -17.81 4.04 0.14
N GLY A 47 -18.63 5.04 0.46
CA GLY A 47 -20.05 5.09 0.05
C GLY A 47 -20.23 4.99 -1.47
N ARG A 48 -19.39 5.68 -2.25
CA ARG A 48 -19.40 5.56 -3.72
C ARG A 48 -19.05 4.15 -4.20
N ALA A 49 -18.06 3.49 -3.57
CA ALA A 49 -17.70 2.13 -3.91
C ALA A 49 -18.83 1.15 -3.59
N MET A 50 -19.42 1.29 -2.39
CA MET A 50 -20.53 0.44 -1.96
C MET A 50 -21.79 0.65 -2.82
N GLN A 51 -22.10 1.89 -3.22
CA GLN A 51 -23.21 2.18 -4.15
C GLN A 51 -22.98 1.60 -5.54
N ALA A 52 -21.73 1.52 -5.98
CA ALA A 52 -21.36 0.92 -7.26
C ALA A 52 -21.31 -0.61 -7.23
N LYS A 53 -21.37 -1.21 -6.05
CA LYS A 53 -21.32 -2.66 -5.86
C LYS A 53 -22.48 -3.33 -6.59
N ARG A 54 -22.16 -4.40 -7.32
CA ARG A 54 -23.15 -5.23 -8.01
C ARG A 54 -22.91 -6.69 -7.64
N GLY A 55 -23.99 -7.39 -7.30
CA GLY A 55 -23.94 -8.79 -6.85
C GLY A 55 -23.37 -8.95 -5.44
N ASP A 56 -22.97 -10.16 -5.10
CA ASP A 56 -22.64 -10.60 -3.74
C ASP A 56 -21.15 -10.48 -3.39
N GLY A 57 -20.30 -10.05 -4.33
CA GLY A 57 -18.88 -9.85 -4.09
C GLY A 57 -18.64 -8.83 -2.97
N MET A 58 -17.58 -9.03 -2.17
CA MET A 58 -17.21 -8.11 -1.10
C MET A 58 -16.29 -7.00 -1.62
N ILE A 59 -16.43 -5.82 -1.06
CA ILE A 59 -15.55 -4.67 -1.31
C ILE A 59 -14.71 -4.41 -0.07
N PHE A 60 -13.38 -4.35 -0.26
CA PHE A 60 -12.43 -4.09 0.82
C PHE A 60 -11.71 -2.76 0.59
N VAL A 61 -11.49 -2.02 1.66
CA VAL A 61 -10.54 -0.91 1.62
C VAL A 61 -9.16 -1.40 2.03
N ASN A 62 -8.16 -1.12 1.20
CA ASN A 62 -6.76 -1.35 1.55
C ASN A 62 -6.24 -0.16 2.35
N CYS A 63 -5.86 -0.39 3.61
CA CYS A 63 -5.39 0.64 4.52
C CYS A 63 -3.93 0.42 4.87
N MET A 64 -3.08 1.32 4.41
CA MET A 64 -1.64 1.27 4.66
C MET A 64 -1.29 1.92 6.00
N GLU A 65 -0.45 1.26 6.80
CA GLU A 65 0.01 1.79 8.09
C GLU A 65 0.87 3.04 7.92
N LYS A 66 1.76 3.02 6.94
CA LYS A 66 2.80 4.05 6.74
C LYS A 66 2.36 5.26 5.89
N LEU A 67 1.16 5.25 5.35
CA LEU A 67 0.61 6.41 4.63
C LEU A 67 -0.11 7.36 5.58
N THR A 68 0.59 7.77 6.61
CA THR A 68 0.05 8.67 7.62
C THR A 68 0.89 9.92 7.67
N MET A 69 0.25 11.03 8.01
CA MET A 69 0.90 12.30 8.25
C MET A 69 1.24 12.44 9.75
N ASN A 70 1.47 13.66 10.20
CA ASN A 70 1.56 13.96 11.63
C ASN A 70 0.38 13.33 12.37
N ALA A 71 0.62 12.84 13.56
CA ALA A 71 -0.32 12.02 14.33
C ALA A 71 -0.75 10.73 13.58
N PRO A 72 0.19 9.89 13.16
CA PRO A 72 -0.08 8.73 12.30
C PRO A 72 -1.09 7.76 12.91
N ARG A 73 -1.03 7.56 14.23
CA ARG A 73 -1.95 6.67 14.94
C ARG A 73 -3.39 7.18 14.89
N GLU A 74 -3.59 8.47 15.11
CA GLU A 74 -4.90 9.11 15.10
C GLU A 74 -5.50 9.13 13.70
N THR A 75 -4.69 9.49 12.73
CA THR A 75 -5.09 9.48 11.32
C THR A 75 -5.47 8.07 10.85
N LEU A 76 -4.72 7.05 11.27
CA LEU A 76 -5.04 5.65 10.95
C LEU A 76 -6.35 5.23 11.63
N ARG A 77 -6.53 5.54 12.91
CA ARG A 77 -7.76 5.25 13.65
C ARG A 77 -8.99 5.85 12.95
N VAL A 78 -8.92 7.12 12.58
CA VAL A 78 -10.03 7.79 11.89
C VAL A 78 -10.34 7.13 10.55
N ARG A 79 -9.32 6.79 9.75
CA ARG A 79 -9.52 6.10 8.47
C ARG A 79 -10.19 4.74 8.63
N LEU A 80 -9.74 3.94 9.60
CA LEU A 80 -10.31 2.62 9.88
C LEU A 80 -11.76 2.74 10.36
N SER A 81 -12.01 3.57 11.38
CA SER A 81 -13.36 3.75 11.94
C SER A 81 -14.33 4.30 10.90
N SER A 82 -13.94 5.35 10.16
CA SER A 82 -14.81 5.95 9.15
C SER A 82 -15.11 5.00 7.98
N ALA A 83 -14.19 4.10 7.64
CA ALA A 83 -14.46 3.08 6.63
C ALA A 83 -15.50 2.06 7.13
N LEU A 84 -15.41 1.67 8.40
CA LEU A 84 -16.41 0.79 9.04
C LEU A 84 -17.77 1.48 9.16
N ASP A 85 -17.80 2.75 9.58
CA ASP A 85 -19.03 3.56 9.67
C ASP A 85 -19.71 3.70 8.30
N ALA A 86 -18.91 3.84 7.23
CA ALA A 86 -19.42 3.95 5.87
C ALA A 86 -19.90 2.61 5.28
N GLY A 87 -19.89 1.53 6.04
CA GLY A 87 -20.48 0.26 5.67
C GLY A 87 -19.62 -0.65 4.80
N ILE A 88 -18.29 -0.43 4.73
CA ILE A 88 -17.38 -1.33 3.97
C ILE A 88 -17.52 -2.78 4.39
N ASP A 89 -17.42 -3.73 3.47
CA ASP A 89 -17.47 -5.17 3.81
C ASP A 89 -16.24 -5.61 4.61
N GLY A 90 -15.08 -5.01 4.35
CA GLY A 90 -13.88 -5.33 5.09
C GLY A 90 -12.72 -4.38 4.86
N ILE A 91 -11.64 -4.60 5.61
CA ILE A 91 -10.40 -3.82 5.56
C ILE A 91 -9.23 -4.75 5.41
N THR A 92 -8.39 -4.51 4.40
CA THR A 92 -7.07 -5.14 4.27
C THR A 92 -6.01 -4.22 4.84
N LEU A 93 -5.27 -4.67 5.84
CA LEU A 93 -4.18 -3.92 6.45
C LEU A 93 -2.86 -4.23 5.75
N SER A 94 -2.22 -3.22 5.15
CA SER A 94 -1.04 -3.36 4.31
C SER A 94 0.06 -2.34 4.62
N ALA A 95 1.22 -2.50 3.98
CA ALA A 95 2.38 -1.61 4.10
C ALA A 95 2.83 -1.38 5.56
N GLY A 96 2.94 -2.44 6.31
CA GLY A 96 3.37 -2.51 7.70
C GLY A 96 2.86 -3.78 8.36
N LEU A 97 3.37 -4.11 9.54
CA LEU A 97 2.90 -5.27 10.31
C LEU A 97 1.58 -5.03 11.06
N HIS A 98 1.11 -3.79 11.12
CA HIS A 98 -0.15 -3.41 11.76
C HIS A 98 -0.34 -3.95 13.19
N LEU A 99 0.75 -4.04 13.97
CA LEU A 99 0.75 -4.68 15.28
C LEU A 99 -0.22 -4.05 16.30
N GLY A 100 -0.63 -2.81 16.08
CA GLY A 100 -1.55 -2.09 16.94
C GLY A 100 -2.86 -1.66 16.29
N SER A 101 -3.07 -1.98 15.00
CA SER A 101 -4.20 -1.42 14.25
C SER A 101 -5.54 -1.97 14.69
N PHE A 102 -5.62 -3.25 15.04
CA PHE A 102 -6.85 -3.83 15.60
C PHE A 102 -7.28 -3.13 16.89
N ALA A 103 -6.32 -2.79 17.76
CA ALA A 103 -6.61 -2.08 19.00
C ALA A 103 -7.17 -0.66 18.77
N LEU A 104 -6.89 -0.03 17.64
CA LEU A 104 -7.41 1.30 17.32
C LEU A 104 -8.93 1.32 17.08
N ILE A 105 -9.50 0.18 16.73
CA ILE A 105 -10.91 0.02 16.36
C ILE A 105 -11.61 -1.05 17.20
N ALA A 106 -10.98 -1.52 18.29
CA ALA A 106 -11.53 -2.61 19.10
C ALA A 106 -12.91 -2.29 19.70
N GLU A 107 -13.16 -1.00 20.02
CA GLU A 107 -14.43 -0.51 20.55
C GLU A 107 -15.47 -0.18 19.46
N HIS A 108 -15.12 -0.31 18.18
CA HIS A 108 -16.04 0.00 17.10
C HIS A 108 -17.14 -1.06 17.01
N PRO A 109 -18.43 -0.69 16.87
CA PRO A 109 -19.55 -1.65 16.83
C PRO A 109 -19.36 -2.74 15.78
N ARG A 110 -18.81 -2.39 14.60
CA ARG A 110 -18.56 -3.34 13.50
C ARG A 110 -17.21 -4.06 13.60
N PHE A 111 -16.47 -3.92 14.69
CA PHE A 111 -15.17 -4.59 14.84
C PHE A 111 -15.26 -6.12 14.72
N ARG A 112 -16.36 -6.72 15.14
CA ARG A 112 -16.57 -8.17 15.07
C ARG A 112 -17.17 -8.65 13.75
N ASP A 113 -17.92 -7.78 13.06
CA ASP A 113 -18.70 -8.16 11.88
C ASP A 113 -17.93 -7.93 10.56
N ALA A 114 -17.20 -6.81 10.46
CA ALA A 114 -16.43 -6.51 9.27
C ALA A 114 -15.25 -7.47 9.11
N LYS A 115 -14.93 -7.81 7.87
CA LYS A 115 -13.78 -8.67 7.55
C LYS A 115 -12.48 -7.90 7.66
N LEU A 116 -11.59 -8.34 8.54
CA LEU A 116 -10.29 -7.72 8.77
C LEU A 116 -9.17 -8.66 8.33
N GLY A 117 -8.46 -8.29 7.28
CA GLY A 117 -7.33 -9.04 6.75
C GLY A 117 -6.01 -8.34 6.95
N ILE A 118 -4.95 -9.12 6.92
CA ILE A 118 -3.56 -8.65 7.03
C ILE A 118 -2.73 -9.14 5.85
N ILE A 119 -1.69 -8.38 5.52
CA ILE A 119 -0.67 -8.78 4.55
C ILE A 119 0.62 -9.08 5.29
N VAL A 120 1.18 -10.26 5.03
CA VAL A 120 2.47 -10.71 5.57
C VAL A 120 3.35 -11.27 4.46
N SER A 121 4.67 -11.25 4.65
CA SER A 121 5.65 -11.82 3.72
C SER A 121 6.44 -12.98 4.32
N SER A 122 6.09 -13.43 5.54
CA SER A 122 6.75 -14.56 6.19
C SER A 122 5.93 -15.11 7.36
N LEU A 123 6.20 -16.37 7.71
CA LEU A 123 5.64 -16.97 8.92
C LEU A 123 5.97 -16.17 10.19
N ARG A 124 7.21 -15.66 10.29
CA ARG A 124 7.62 -14.83 11.43
C ARG A 124 6.75 -13.57 11.58
N ALA A 125 6.43 -12.91 10.48
CA ALA A 125 5.56 -11.73 10.49
C ALA A 125 4.15 -12.08 11.00
N LEU A 126 3.58 -13.19 10.52
CA LEU A 126 2.30 -13.70 10.99
C LEU A 126 2.30 -14.01 12.49
N GLN A 127 3.28 -14.76 12.96
CA GLN A 127 3.41 -15.12 14.38
C GLN A 127 3.51 -13.89 15.27
N LEU A 128 4.26 -12.88 14.84
CA LEU A 128 4.40 -11.63 15.57
C LEU A 128 3.06 -10.88 15.66
N PHE A 129 2.32 -10.81 14.55
CA PHE A 129 0.99 -10.23 14.51
C PHE A 129 0.01 -10.96 15.46
N LEU A 130 -0.09 -12.27 15.33
CA LEU A 130 -1.01 -13.07 16.14
C LEU A 130 -0.71 -12.93 17.63
N ARG A 131 0.57 -13.03 18.04
CA ARG A 131 1.00 -12.87 19.42
C ARG A 131 0.65 -11.49 19.98
N LYS A 132 0.88 -10.43 19.18
CA LYS A 132 0.63 -9.05 19.62
C LYS A 132 -0.86 -8.77 19.79
N ASN A 133 -1.71 -9.37 18.96
CA ASN A 133 -3.15 -9.17 18.99
C ASN A 133 -3.93 -10.22 19.82
N ALA A 134 -3.25 -11.22 20.42
CA ALA A 134 -3.89 -12.28 21.20
C ALA A 134 -4.81 -11.76 22.28
N ARG A 135 -4.42 -10.67 22.98
CA ARG A 135 -5.22 -10.07 24.07
C ARG A 135 -6.54 -9.46 23.61
N LEU A 136 -6.70 -9.17 22.34
CA LEU A 136 -7.94 -8.62 21.79
C LEU A 136 -9.01 -9.71 21.54
N GLY A 137 -8.62 -10.98 21.63
CA GLY A 137 -9.51 -12.10 21.31
C GLY A 137 -10.09 -12.02 19.90
N ARG A 138 -9.34 -11.44 18.95
CA ARG A 138 -9.72 -11.25 17.54
C ARG A 138 -8.60 -11.72 16.62
N LEU A 139 -8.86 -12.78 15.87
CA LEU A 139 -8.00 -13.22 14.76
C LEU A 139 -8.32 -12.42 13.50
N PRO A 140 -7.40 -12.33 12.54
CA PRO A 140 -7.73 -11.84 11.20
C PRO A 140 -8.70 -12.81 10.52
N ASP A 141 -9.63 -12.29 9.72
CA ASP A 141 -10.57 -13.11 8.95
C ASP A 141 -9.92 -13.77 7.74
N TYR A 142 -8.80 -13.25 7.28
CA TYR A 142 -7.98 -13.82 6.21
C TYR A 142 -6.55 -13.26 6.27
N ILE A 143 -5.63 -13.98 5.67
CA ILE A 143 -4.23 -13.62 5.54
C ILE A 143 -3.86 -13.57 4.08
N ILE A 144 -3.28 -12.45 3.63
CA ILE A 144 -2.64 -12.37 2.32
C ILE A 144 -1.14 -12.59 2.52
N VAL A 145 -0.55 -13.48 1.75
CA VAL A 145 0.89 -13.74 1.73
C VAL A 145 1.49 -13.14 0.47
N GLU A 146 2.21 -12.05 0.60
CA GLU A 146 2.92 -11.44 -0.52
C GLU A 146 4.32 -12.03 -0.67
N GLY A 147 4.55 -12.64 -1.83
CA GLY A 147 5.83 -13.20 -2.23
C GLY A 147 6.77 -12.18 -2.91
N PRO A 148 7.96 -12.64 -3.31
CA PRO A 148 8.99 -11.79 -3.90
C PRO A 148 8.61 -11.21 -5.27
N LEU A 149 7.65 -11.80 -5.95
CA LEU A 149 7.15 -11.33 -7.25
C LEU A 149 5.94 -10.39 -7.11
N ALA A 150 5.60 -9.94 -5.89
CA ALA A 150 4.57 -8.92 -5.72
C ALA A 150 5.04 -7.56 -6.28
N GLY A 151 4.13 -6.86 -6.96
CA GLY A 151 4.43 -5.53 -7.51
C GLY A 151 4.44 -4.45 -6.43
N GLY A 152 5.34 -3.48 -6.55
CA GLY A 152 5.51 -2.41 -5.57
C GLY A 152 6.48 -2.76 -4.45
N HIS A 153 6.23 -2.26 -3.26
CA HIS A 153 7.12 -2.49 -2.12
C HIS A 153 7.13 -3.95 -1.69
N LEU A 154 8.32 -4.51 -1.58
CA LEU A 154 8.52 -5.88 -1.10
C LEU A 154 8.69 -5.91 0.42
N GLY A 155 8.18 -6.96 1.05
CA GLY A 155 8.41 -7.26 2.47
C GLY A 155 9.76 -7.92 2.77
N PHE A 156 10.68 -7.93 1.81
CA PHE A 156 12.01 -8.55 1.86
C PHE A 156 13.11 -7.50 1.69
N GLY A 157 14.33 -7.81 2.13
CA GLY A 157 15.51 -6.98 1.86
C GLY A 157 15.95 -7.07 0.39
N ILE A 158 16.71 -6.06 -0.06
CA ILE A 158 17.21 -6.01 -1.44
C ILE A 158 18.11 -7.19 -1.79
N ASP A 159 18.89 -7.67 -0.83
CA ASP A 159 19.84 -8.78 -1.02
C ASP A 159 19.18 -10.16 -0.83
N ASP A 160 17.93 -10.20 -0.37
CA ASP A 160 17.25 -11.43 0.05
C ASP A 160 15.99 -11.75 -0.75
N TRP A 161 15.37 -10.79 -1.41
CA TRP A 161 14.08 -11.00 -2.08
C TRP A 161 14.14 -12.11 -3.14
N ALA A 162 15.23 -12.17 -3.92
CA ALA A 162 15.39 -13.16 -4.98
C ALA A 162 15.64 -14.61 -4.47
N LYS A 163 15.96 -14.75 -3.19
CA LYS A 163 16.14 -16.07 -2.53
C LYS A 163 14.83 -16.61 -1.97
N GLN A 164 13.80 -15.80 -1.98
CA GLN A 164 12.49 -16.16 -1.44
C GLN A 164 11.63 -16.82 -2.50
N ASP A 165 10.77 -17.70 -2.05
CA ASP A 165 9.77 -18.36 -2.90
C ASP A 165 8.39 -18.32 -2.24
N LEU A 166 7.39 -17.81 -2.96
CA LEU A 166 6.04 -17.67 -2.46
C LEU A 166 5.46 -19.04 -2.03
N ARG A 167 5.73 -20.08 -2.82
CA ARG A 167 5.19 -21.43 -2.54
C ARG A 167 5.72 -21.98 -1.22
N THR A 168 7.00 -21.81 -0.96
CA THR A 168 7.64 -22.21 0.29
C THR A 168 7.04 -21.45 1.48
N ILE A 169 6.89 -20.14 1.39
CA ILE A 169 6.28 -19.31 2.45
C ILE A 169 4.84 -19.74 2.73
N VAL A 170 4.07 -20.03 1.68
CA VAL A 170 2.68 -20.51 1.79
C VAL A 170 2.63 -21.85 2.51
N ILE A 171 3.50 -22.80 2.16
CA ILE A 171 3.58 -24.12 2.82
C ILE A 171 3.87 -23.96 4.32
N GLU A 172 4.87 -23.16 4.67
CA GLU A 172 5.22 -22.90 6.08
C GLU A 172 4.03 -22.33 6.88
N ILE A 173 3.34 -21.35 6.29
CA ILE A 173 2.18 -20.72 6.96
C ILE A 173 1.01 -21.70 7.07
N LEU A 174 0.69 -22.46 6.03
CA LEU A 174 -0.37 -23.47 6.09
C LEU A 174 -0.08 -24.56 7.14
N GLN A 175 1.17 -25.03 7.22
CA GLN A 175 1.58 -25.99 8.24
C GLN A 175 1.42 -25.40 9.65
N TYR A 176 1.86 -24.16 9.85
CA TYR A 176 1.70 -23.47 11.12
C TYR A 176 0.22 -23.33 11.51
N LEU A 177 -0.64 -22.85 10.60
CA LEU A 177 -2.07 -22.69 10.86
C LEU A 177 -2.74 -24.03 11.25
N ARG A 178 -2.37 -25.13 10.57
CA ARG A 178 -2.86 -26.47 10.91
C ARG A 178 -2.38 -26.92 12.29
N THR A 179 -1.12 -26.73 12.61
CA THR A 179 -0.52 -27.12 13.90
C THR A 179 -1.17 -26.36 15.05
N GLU A 180 -1.38 -25.06 14.89
CA GLU A 180 -2.02 -24.19 15.88
C GLU A 180 -3.56 -24.29 15.87
N LYS A 181 -4.13 -25.12 14.99
CA LYS A 181 -5.58 -25.28 14.79
C LYS A 181 -6.29 -23.95 14.53
N LEU A 182 -5.66 -23.09 13.73
CA LEU A 182 -6.19 -21.80 13.32
C LEU A 182 -6.86 -21.93 11.95
N ASP A 183 -8.18 -21.78 11.91
CA ASP A 183 -8.96 -21.81 10.66
C ASP A 183 -9.04 -20.38 10.08
N ILE A 184 -7.93 -19.94 9.42
CA ILE A 184 -7.84 -18.63 8.81
C ILE A 184 -7.53 -18.81 7.32
N PRO A 185 -8.42 -18.35 6.42
CA PRO A 185 -8.22 -18.41 4.98
C PRO A 185 -6.93 -17.72 4.54
N LEU A 186 -6.14 -18.38 3.68
CA LEU A 186 -4.87 -17.89 3.16
C LEU A 186 -5.00 -17.53 1.67
N PHE A 187 -4.49 -16.35 1.28
CA PHE A 187 -4.51 -15.84 -0.09
C PHE A 187 -3.10 -15.49 -0.55
N PRO A 188 -2.42 -16.33 -1.33
CA PRO A 188 -1.13 -16.00 -1.94
C PRO A 188 -1.24 -14.84 -2.93
N ALA A 189 -0.18 -14.03 -3.01
CA ALA A 189 -0.09 -12.87 -3.89
C ALA A 189 1.34 -12.70 -4.43
N GLY A 190 1.44 -12.24 -5.68
CA GLY A 190 2.71 -11.98 -6.36
C GLY A 190 3.11 -13.10 -7.33
N GLY A 191 3.25 -12.75 -8.61
CA GLY A 191 3.57 -13.68 -9.68
C GLY A 191 2.42 -14.60 -10.10
N ILE A 192 1.21 -14.39 -9.63
CA ILE A 192 0.03 -15.16 -10.00
C ILE A 192 -0.68 -14.43 -11.13
N PHE A 193 -0.65 -15.00 -12.32
CA PHE A 193 -1.16 -14.33 -13.51
C PHE A 193 -2.21 -15.14 -14.26
N THR A 194 -2.07 -16.47 -14.32
CA THR A 194 -2.96 -17.37 -15.03
C THR A 194 -3.91 -18.12 -14.10
N GLY A 195 -4.95 -18.72 -14.67
CA GLY A 195 -5.81 -19.65 -13.93
C GLY A 195 -5.05 -20.88 -13.40
N SER A 196 -4.07 -21.36 -14.16
CA SER A 196 -3.22 -22.50 -13.74
C SER A 196 -2.39 -22.14 -12.51
N ASP A 197 -1.83 -20.93 -12.46
CA ASP A 197 -1.11 -20.45 -11.26
C ASP A 197 -2.04 -20.46 -10.05
N ALA A 198 -3.27 -19.93 -10.21
CA ALA A 198 -4.25 -19.90 -9.15
C ALA A 198 -4.63 -21.31 -8.66
N VAL A 199 -4.92 -22.24 -9.58
CA VAL A 199 -5.29 -23.63 -9.25
C VAL A 199 -4.20 -24.29 -8.42
N SER A 200 -2.93 -24.10 -8.75
CA SER A 200 -1.82 -24.70 -8.01
C SER A 200 -1.80 -24.33 -6.52
N TYR A 201 -2.19 -23.09 -6.18
CA TYR A 201 -2.30 -22.68 -4.78
C TYR A 201 -3.59 -23.15 -4.11
N LEU A 202 -4.69 -23.22 -4.84
CA LEU A 202 -5.95 -23.81 -4.31
C LEU A 202 -5.77 -25.29 -3.95
N GLU A 203 -5.06 -26.06 -4.77
CA GLU A 203 -4.72 -27.47 -4.50
C GLU A 203 -3.82 -27.63 -3.27
N MET A 204 -3.00 -26.64 -2.93
CA MET A 204 -2.22 -26.63 -1.69
C MET A 204 -3.09 -26.41 -0.44
N GLY A 205 -4.33 -25.96 -0.60
CA GLY A 205 -5.26 -25.66 0.48
C GLY A 205 -5.41 -24.16 0.77
N CYS A 206 -4.96 -23.28 -0.14
CA CYS A 206 -5.30 -21.87 -0.06
C CYS A 206 -6.77 -21.64 -0.42
N ALA A 207 -7.40 -20.67 0.21
CA ALA A 207 -8.82 -20.39 0.00
C ALA A 207 -9.10 -19.57 -1.27
N ALA A 208 -8.14 -18.74 -1.67
CA ALA A 208 -8.20 -17.89 -2.88
C ALA A 208 -6.78 -17.41 -3.24
N VAL A 209 -6.66 -16.60 -4.28
CA VAL A 209 -5.42 -15.89 -4.67
C VAL A 209 -5.67 -14.41 -4.83
N GLN A 210 -4.65 -13.59 -4.62
CA GLN A 210 -4.69 -12.16 -4.92
C GLN A 210 -3.93 -11.88 -6.21
N VAL A 211 -4.59 -11.19 -7.14
CA VAL A 211 -4.01 -10.76 -8.41
C VAL A 211 -4.22 -9.26 -8.61
N ALA A 212 -3.25 -8.58 -9.21
CA ALA A 212 -3.30 -7.13 -9.40
C ALA A 212 -2.88 -6.72 -10.81
N THR A 213 -1.66 -7.02 -11.24
CA THR A 213 -1.07 -6.50 -12.49
C THR A 213 -1.92 -6.82 -13.71
N ARG A 214 -2.49 -8.02 -13.79
CA ARG A 214 -3.40 -8.40 -14.87
C ARG A 214 -4.57 -7.44 -15.04
N PHE A 215 -5.10 -6.92 -13.95
CA PHE A 215 -6.22 -5.97 -13.98
C PHE A 215 -5.79 -4.53 -14.29
N THR A 216 -4.51 -4.19 -14.14
CA THR A 216 -4.03 -2.84 -14.49
C THR A 216 -4.14 -2.55 -15.99
N ALA A 217 -4.03 -3.58 -16.82
CA ALA A 217 -4.11 -3.48 -18.28
C ALA A 217 -5.55 -3.54 -18.82
N THR A 218 -6.57 -3.75 -17.97
CA THR A 218 -7.96 -3.85 -18.41
C THR A 218 -8.54 -2.49 -18.79
N ARG A 219 -9.59 -2.51 -19.61
CA ARG A 219 -10.32 -1.31 -20.02
C ARG A 219 -10.93 -0.57 -18.83
N GLU A 220 -11.39 -1.30 -17.83
CA GLU A 220 -12.05 -0.78 -16.62
C GLU A 220 -11.06 -0.11 -15.66
N CYS A 221 -9.79 -0.44 -15.73
CA CYS A 221 -8.77 0.19 -14.90
C CYS A 221 -8.64 1.68 -15.24
N GLY A 222 -8.61 2.53 -14.22
CA GLY A 222 -8.52 3.98 -14.36
C GLY A 222 -7.13 4.53 -14.71
N LEU A 223 -6.13 3.67 -14.98
CA LEU A 223 -4.82 4.14 -15.46
C LEU A 223 -4.95 4.80 -16.83
N PRO A 224 -4.12 5.82 -17.14
CA PRO A 224 -4.03 6.37 -18.49
C PRO A 224 -3.67 5.30 -19.51
N GLU A 225 -4.26 5.37 -20.71
CA GLU A 225 -4.06 4.36 -21.74
C GLU A 225 -2.57 4.15 -22.07
N LYS A 226 -1.81 5.24 -22.16
CA LYS A 226 -0.36 5.18 -22.37
C LYS A 226 0.37 4.32 -21.34
N VAL A 227 -0.08 4.34 -20.07
CA VAL A 227 0.52 3.54 -19.01
C VAL A 227 0.11 2.08 -19.13
N LYS A 228 -1.16 1.80 -19.48
CA LYS A 228 -1.61 0.42 -19.74
C LYS A 228 -0.79 -0.25 -20.85
N GLN A 229 -0.48 0.51 -21.91
CA GLN A 229 0.32 0.02 -23.02
C GLN A 229 1.74 -0.37 -22.61
N GLU A 230 2.34 0.31 -21.62
CA GLU A 230 3.65 -0.10 -21.09
C GLU A 230 3.57 -1.45 -20.37
N TYR A 231 2.49 -1.70 -19.62
CA TYR A 231 2.28 -3.03 -18.99
C TYR A 231 2.02 -4.13 -20.04
N ILE A 232 1.30 -3.81 -21.12
CA ILE A 232 0.98 -4.78 -22.17
C ILE A 232 2.22 -5.18 -22.99
N LYS A 233 3.13 -4.23 -23.22
CA LYS A 233 4.36 -4.45 -24.00
C LYS A 233 5.49 -5.06 -23.20
N ALA A 234 5.46 -4.89 -21.87
CA ALA A 234 6.55 -5.31 -20.98
C ALA A 234 6.81 -6.81 -21.06
N GLN A 235 8.08 -7.15 -21.07
CA GLN A 235 8.58 -8.51 -20.93
C GLN A 235 9.18 -8.70 -19.53
N GLU A 236 9.56 -9.92 -19.18
CA GLU A 236 10.13 -10.21 -17.86
C GLU A 236 11.42 -9.42 -17.61
N GLU A 237 12.24 -9.24 -18.65
CA GLU A 237 13.49 -8.47 -18.59
C GLU A 237 13.29 -6.99 -18.32
N ASP A 238 12.08 -6.47 -18.58
CA ASP A 238 11.75 -5.07 -18.31
C ASP A 238 11.41 -4.80 -16.84
N ILE A 239 11.45 -5.82 -16.00
CA ILE A 239 11.14 -5.68 -14.59
C ILE A 239 12.43 -5.62 -13.77
N GLU A 240 12.45 -4.76 -12.76
CA GLU A 240 13.55 -4.67 -11.81
C GLU A 240 13.06 -4.51 -10.37
N VAL A 241 13.93 -4.86 -9.43
CA VAL A 241 13.78 -4.52 -8.01
C VAL A 241 14.84 -3.50 -7.65
N ASN A 242 14.41 -2.35 -7.16
CA ASN A 242 15.31 -1.22 -6.86
C ASN A 242 15.00 -0.57 -5.50
N MET A 243 15.84 0.36 -5.08
CA MET A 243 15.77 1.06 -3.79
C MET A 243 15.39 2.53 -3.92
N ILE A 244 14.68 2.92 -4.99
CA ILE A 244 14.31 4.32 -5.19
C ILE A 244 13.26 4.83 -4.22
N SER A 245 12.53 3.93 -3.55
CA SER A 245 11.52 4.32 -2.57
C SER A 245 12.12 5.00 -1.34
N PRO A 246 11.57 6.15 -0.92
CA PRO A 246 12.00 6.79 0.32
C PRO A 246 11.55 6.04 1.59
N THR A 247 10.79 4.97 1.47
CA THR A 247 10.38 4.13 2.61
C THR A 247 11.49 3.23 3.13
N GLY A 248 12.55 3.03 2.33
CA GLY A 248 13.64 2.10 2.63
C GLY A 248 13.33 0.63 2.30
N TYR A 249 12.18 0.36 1.68
CA TYR A 249 11.84 -0.96 1.16
C TYR A 249 12.14 -1.06 -0.34
N PRO A 250 12.62 -2.21 -0.83
CA PRO A 250 12.75 -2.45 -2.25
C PRO A 250 11.40 -2.35 -2.96
N MET A 251 11.43 -1.89 -4.20
CA MET A 251 10.24 -1.86 -5.07
C MET A 251 10.48 -2.67 -6.33
N ARG A 252 9.48 -3.51 -6.67
CA ARG A 252 9.43 -4.24 -7.94
C ARG A 252 8.57 -3.47 -8.94
N MET A 253 9.15 -3.12 -10.10
CA MET A 253 8.51 -2.24 -11.08
C MET A 253 9.13 -2.37 -12.46
N LEU A 254 8.48 -1.78 -13.47
CA LEU A 254 9.04 -1.69 -14.82
C LEU A 254 10.22 -0.73 -14.85
N LYS A 255 11.31 -1.12 -15.51
CA LYS A 255 12.54 -0.30 -15.71
C LYS A 255 12.27 1.01 -16.46
N GLY A 256 11.29 1.02 -17.35
CA GLY A 256 10.84 2.21 -18.07
C GLY A 256 10.01 3.19 -17.25
N SER A 257 9.78 2.92 -15.98
CA SER A 257 8.99 3.79 -15.11
C SER A 257 9.58 5.19 -15.01
N PRO A 258 8.80 6.25 -15.28
CA PRO A 258 9.26 7.63 -15.13
C PRO A 258 9.65 8.00 -13.69
N ALA A 259 9.31 7.17 -12.70
CA ALA A 259 9.73 7.37 -11.33
C ALA A 259 11.24 7.11 -11.13
N ILE A 260 11.86 6.32 -12.00
CA ILE A 260 13.28 5.95 -11.91
C ILE A 260 14.11 7.09 -12.47
N GLY A 261 15.06 7.58 -11.69
CA GLY A 261 16.01 8.63 -12.13
C GLY A 261 15.38 9.96 -12.52
N ASN A 262 14.15 10.24 -12.11
CA ASN A 262 13.40 11.42 -12.56
C ASN A 262 13.96 12.76 -12.04
N GLY A 263 14.78 12.76 -11.00
CA GLY A 263 15.38 13.97 -10.42
C GLY A 263 14.36 15.03 -9.99
N ILE A 264 13.09 14.68 -9.82
CA ILE A 264 12.03 15.61 -9.47
C ILE A 264 12.33 16.23 -8.11
N ARG A 265 12.33 17.58 -8.05
CA ARG A 265 12.42 18.29 -6.78
C ARG A 265 11.31 17.82 -5.83
N PRO A 266 11.64 17.49 -4.57
CA PRO A 266 10.64 17.07 -3.61
C PRO A 266 9.59 18.19 -3.43
N ASN A 267 8.36 17.83 -3.74
CA ASN A 267 7.24 18.74 -3.64
C ASN A 267 6.19 18.20 -2.68
N CYS A 268 6.09 18.79 -1.50
CA CYS A 268 5.13 18.35 -0.49
C CYS A 268 3.68 18.66 -0.83
N GLU A 269 3.42 19.49 -1.85
CA GLU A 269 2.09 19.65 -2.42
C GLU A 269 1.54 18.32 -3.00
N ALA A 270 2.41 17.36 -3.23
CA ALA A 270 2.04 16.01 -3.61
C ALA A 270 1.69 15.12 -2.40
N TYR A 271 1.08 15.69 -1.37
CA TYR A 271 0.34 14.94 -0.34
C TYR A 271 1.12 14.44 0.89
N GLY A 272 2.44 14.41 0.91
CA GLY A 272 3.22 13.94 2.07
C GLY A 272 2.83 12.53 2.54
N TYR A 273 2.51 11.63 1.64
CA TYR A 273 2.04 10.27 1.97
C TYR A 273 3.06 9.42 2.70
N LEU A 274 4.34 9.67 2.43
CA LEU A 274 5.44 8.84 2.91
C LEU A 274 6.26 9.52 4.00
N LEU A 275 5.62 10.35 4.81
CA LEU A 275 6.25 10.90 6.00
C LEU A 275 6.31 9.82 7.09
N ASP A 276 7.42 9.75 7.80
CA ASP A 276 7.50 8.97 9.03
C ASP A 276 6.68 9.61 10.18
N GLY A 277 6.64 8.98 11.33
CA GLY A 277 5.89 9.47 12.48
C GLY A 277 6.33 10.84 13.00
N SER A 278 7.54 11.29 12.63
CA SER A 278 8.08 12.62 12.94
C SER A 278 7.86 13.64 11.83
N GLY A 279 7.20 13.26 10.74
CA GLY A 279 6.95 14.12 9.59
C GLY A 279 8.13 14.24 8.62
N ASN A 280 9.13 13.37 8.72
CA ASN A 280 10.31 13.40 7.84
C ASN A 280 10.09 12.56 6.58
N CYS A 281 10.74 12.96 5.50
CA CYS A 281 10.79 12.23 4.25
C CYS A 281 12.23 12.02 3.82
N ALA A 282 12.66 10.76 3.64
CA ALA A 282 14.02 10.42 3.25
C ALA A 282 14.43 11.08 1.92
N TYR A 283 13.50 11.26 0.98
CA TYR A 283 13.79 11.95 -0.28
C TYR A 283 14.14 13.42 -0.09
N ILE A 284 13.41 14.17 0.75
CA ILE A 284 13.76 15.57 1.07
C ILE A 284 15.09 15.65 1.81
N THR A 285 15.33 14.72 2.72
CA THR A 285 16.59 14.67 3.46
C THR A 285 17.76 14.49 2.52
N ALA A 286 17.68 13.52 1.58
CA ALA A 286 18.68 13.31 0.56
C ALA A 286 18.85 14.53 -0.35
N TYR A 287 17.75 15.10 -0.84
CA TYR A 287 17.75 16.30 -1.68
C TYR A 287 18.45 17.48 -0.99
N ASN A 288 18.08 17.79 0.24
CA ASN A 288 18.68 18.92 0.98
C ASN A 288 20.17 18.71 1.24
N ARG A 289 20.59 17.46 1.48
CA ARG A 289 22.02 17.12 1.62
C ARG A 289 22.79 17.43 0.33
N GLU A 290 22.26 17.02 -0.83
CA GLU A 290 22.89 17.31 -2.12
C GLU A 290 22.90 18.81 -2.45
N VAL A 291 21.82 19.53 -2.16
CA VAL A 291 21.80 21.01 -2.29
C VAL A 291 22.89 21.67 -1.44
N ALA A 292 23.05 21.20 -0.21
CA ALA A 292 24.07 21.75 0.69
C ALA A 292 25.49 21.43 0.21
N ALA A 293 25.69 20.22 -0.36
CA ALA A 293 26.99 19.82 -0.90
C ALA A 293 27.34 20.50 -2.23
N HIS A 294 26.33 20.86 -3.03
CA HIS A 294 26.49 21.45 -4.36
C HIS A 294 25.66 22.72 -4.56
N PRO A 295 25.87 23.79 -3.77
CA PRO A 295 25.00 24.98 -3.73
C PRO A 295 24.93 25.78 -5.04
N LYS A 296 25.88 25.56 -5.96
CA LYS A 296 25.92 26.22 -7.27
C LYS A 296 25.41 25.34 -8.42
N ALA A 297 24.95 24.12 -8.14
CA ALA A 297 24.46 23.22 -9.18
C ALA A 297 23.11 23.74 -9.72
N LYS A 298 23.02 23.88 -11.04
CA LYS A 298 21.77 24.29 -11.73
C LYS A 298 20.70 23.19 -11.70
N LYS A 299 21.13 21.93 -11.61
CA LYS A 299 20.26 20.76 -11.54
C LYS A 299 20.81 19.81 -10.47
N ILE A 300 20.00 19.49 -9.52
CA ILE A 300 20.32 18.54 -8.46
C ILE A 300 19.51 17.30 -8.73
N SER A 301 20.20 16.19 -8.81
CA SER A 301 19.62 14.87 -8.98
C SER A 301 19.74 14.14 -7.66
N VAL A 302 18.62 13.71 -7.11
CA VAL A 302 18.63 12.73 -6.03
C VAL A 302 18.75 11.37 -6.70
N MET A 303 19.95 10.80 -6.65
CA MET A 303 20.30 9.60 -7.41
C MET A 303 19.66 8.33 -6.83
N ASP A 304 19.39 8.34 -5.53
CA ASP A 304 19.03 7.16 -4.75
C ASP A 304 17.55 7.06 -4.39
N LYS A 305 16.80 8.17 -4.51
CA LYS A 305 15.37 8.17 -4.13
C LYS A 305 14.52 8.99 -5.10
N THR A 306 13.25 8.60 -5.22
CA THR A 306 12.26 9.37 -5.97
C THR A 306 11.26 10.07 -5.05
N CYS A 307 10.63 11.13 -5.52
CA CYS A 307 9.45 11.68 -4.88
C CYS A 307 8.23 10.78 -5.19
N LEU A 308 8.07 9.69 -4.44
CA LEU A 308 7.07 8.66 -4.69
C LEU A 308 5.63 9.23 -4.65
N CYS A 309 5.34 10.16 -3.78
CA CYS A 309 4.06 10.87 -3.71
C CYS A 309 3.73 11.58 -5.04
N THR A 310 4.72 12.26 -5.64
CA THR A 310 4.56 12.91 -6.94
C THR A 310 4.41 11.89 -8.05
N ALA A 311 5.26 10.86 -8.04
CA ALA A 311 5.22 9.81 -9.03
C ALA A 311 3.88 9.04 -9.01
N MET A 312 3.35 8.72 -7.84
CA MET A 312 2.01 8.11 -7.73
C MET A 312 0.90 9.03 -8.26
N ARG A 313 0.96 10.32 -7.94
CA ARG A 313 -0.02 11.29 -8.44
C ARG A 313 -0.03 11.38 -9.97
N ASN A 314 1.13 11.26 -10.58
CA ASN A 314 1.31 11.38 -12.02
C ASN A 314 1.09 10.06 -12.78
N PHE A 315 0.83 8.96 -12.07
CA PHE A 315 0.81 7.59 -12.63
C PHE A 315 2.16 7.13 -13.17
N ASP A 316 3.25 7.60 -12.57
CA ASP A 316 4.61 7.30 -12.99
C ASP A 316 5.22 6.09 -12.25
N CYS A 317 4.60 5.60 -11.17
CA CYS A 317 5.02 4.38 -10.47
C CYS A 317 4.42 3.14 -11.15
N TRP A 318 5.16 2.57 -12.07
CA TRP A 318 4.72 1.39 -12.83
C TRP A 318 5.11 0.10 -12.11
N THR A 319 4.52 -0.10 -10.93
CA THR A 319 4.78 -1.31 -10.13
C THR A 319 4.14 -2.53 -10.78
N CYS A 320 4.87 -3.63 -10.83
CA CYS A 320 4.48 -4.85 -11.55
C CYS A 320 4.82 -6.10 -10.74
N GLY A 321 3.87 -7.04 -10.68
CA GLY A 321 4.02 -8.36 -10.07
C GLY A 321 3.81 -9.48 -11.04
#